data_949770187bcbc4c4d94e9fb781a55c74
#
_entry.id   949770187bcbc4c4d94e9fb781a55c74
#
_cell.length_a   1.000
_cell.length_b   1.000
_cell.length_c   1.000
_cell.angle_alpha   90.00
_cell.angle_beta   90.00
_cell.angle_gamma   90.00
#
_symmetry.space_group_name_H-M   'P 1'
#
loop_
_entity.id
_entity.type
_entity.pdbx_description
1 polymer ?
#
loop_
_entity_poly.entity_id
_entity_poly.type
_entity_poly.pdbx_seq_one_letter_code
_entity_poly.pdbx_strand_id
1 'polypeptide(L)'
;MMGMTREMAIGKIHRAVVTGADLHYVGSITVDEDLLDAANIVPGQKVDIVDVNNGERLSTYTIAGGRGSGTIQLNGAAAHKVSVGDLVIIMAYAQVPESLVRTIKPSVVFVDEANKIVSAGDHAGSVPEDSPRARELGLKSSGV
;
A
#
# COMPACT_ATOMS: atom_id res chain seq x y z
N MET A 1 -21.70 -25.82 3.32
CA MET A 1 -22.01 -24.54 3.98
C MET A 1 -20.74 -23.71 4.07
N MET A 2 -20.83 -22.46 3.68
CA MET A 2 -19.69 -21.57 3.82
C MET A 2 -19.60 -21.05 5.24
N GLY A 3 -18.41 -21.10 5.82
CA GLY A 3 -18.15 -20.54 7.13
C GLY A 3 -18.07 -19.03 7.11
N MET A 4 -17.92 -18.45 8.28
CA MET A 4 -17.71 -17.00 8.40
C MET A 4 -16.34 -16.61 7.85
N THR A 5 -16.29 -15.41 7.28
CA THR A 5 -15.04 -14.77 6.87
C THR A 5 -14.91 -13.44 7.57
N ARG A 6 -13.69 -12.98 7.69
CA ARG A 6 -13.40 -11.63 8.18
C ARG A 6 -12.54 -10.90 7.16
N GLU A 7 -12.78 -9.61 7.01
CA GLU A 7 -11.95 -8.77 6.17
C GLU A 7 -10.65 -8.46 6.91
N MET A 8 -9.55 -8.93 6.37
CA MET A 8 -8.24 -8.82 7.01
C MET A 8 -7.27 -8.08 6.09
N ALA A 9 -6.41 -7.25 6.67
CA ALA A 9 -5.32 -6.63 5.92
C ALA A 9 -4.35 -7.72 5.47
N ILE A 10 -4.16 -7.85 4.16
CA ILE A 10 -3.27 -8.87 3.58
C ILE A 10 -2.05 -8.30 2.90
N GLY A 11 -2.07 -7.02 2.56
CA GLY A 11 -0.94 -6.38 1.90
C GLY A 11 -0.88 -4.91 2.25
N LYS A 12 0.33 -4.37 2.34
CA LYS A 12 0.52 -2.96 2.68
C LYS A 12 1.80 -2.46 2.05
N ILE A 13 1.71 -1.31 1.38
CA ILE A 13 2.88 -0.55 0.93
C ILE A 13 2.91 0.71 1.78
N HIS A 14 3.95 0.87 2.58
CA HIS A 14 3.99 1.89 3.61
C HIS A 14 4.78 3.10 3.15
N ARG A 15 4.11 4.25 3.07
CA ARG A 15 4.70 5.58 2.81
C ARG A 15 5.42 5.66 1.46
N ALA A 16 4.76 5.16 0.42
CA ALA A 16 5.22 5.35 -0.95
C ALA A 16 5.03 6.81 -1.36
N VAL A 17 5.89 7.30 -2.24
CA VAL A 17 5.84 8.68 -2.74
C VAL A 17 4.99 8.73 -3.99
N VAL A 18 3.99 9.60 -4.02
CA VAL A 18 3.15 9.82 -5.21
C VAL A 18 4.00 10.43 -6.32
N THR A 19 4.06 9.75 -7.47
CA THR A 19 4.85 10.19 -8.62
C THR A 19 4.01 10.86 -9.70
N GLY A 20 2.69 10.69 -9.67
CA GLY A 20 1.80 11.30 -10.66
C GLY A 20 0.37 11.36 -10.17
N ALA A 21 -0.39 12.30 -10.74
CA ALA A 21 -1.81 12.47 -10.48
C ALA A 21 -2.44 12.95 -11.79
N ASP A 22 -3.23 12.10 -12.45
CA ASP A 22 -3.80 12.40 -13.76
C ASP A 22 -5.32 12.27 -13.73
N LEU A 23 -5.99 13.42 -13.80
CA LEU A 23 -7.45 13.51 -13.76
C LEU A 23 -8.12 12.90 -14.98
N HIS A 24 -7.41 12.76 -16.09
CA HIS A 24 -7.98 12.35 -17.36
C HIS A 24 -7.84 10.84 -17.63
N TYR A 25 -7.24 10.09 -16.74
CA TYR A 25 -7.20 8.63 -16.81
C TYR A 25 -8.41 8.03 -16.10
N VAL A 26 -8.70 6.78 -16.42
CA VAL A 26 -9.72 6.01 -15.72
C VAL A 26 -9.36 5.88 -14.24
N GLY A 27 -10.33 6.12 -13.36
CA GLY A 27 -10.11 6.11 -11.92
C GLY A 27 -9.46 4.83 -11.43
N SER A 28 -8.27 4.95 -10.82
CA SER A 28 -7.47 3.82 -10.36
C SER A 28 -6.20 4.34 -9.70
N ILE A 29 -5.37 3.42 -9.20
CA ILE A 29 -4.00 3.74 -8.82
C ILE A 29 -3.04 2.83 -9.59
N THR A 30 -2.11 3.44 -10.33
CA THR A 30 -1.04 2.71 -11.01
C THR A 30 0.13 2.55 -10.04
N VAL A 31 0.53 1.31 -9.80
CA VAL A 31 1.59 0.97 -8.85
C VAL A 31 2.63 0.10 -9.54
N ASP A 32 3.90 0.44 -9.36
CA ASP A 32 5.02 -0.40 -9.81
C ASP A 32 4.73 -1.87 -9.47
N GLU A 33 4.75 -2.73 -10.48
CA GLU A 33 4.35 -4.14 -10.30
C GLU A 33 5.25 -4.89 -9.33
N ASP A 34 6.50 -4.51 -9.18
CA ASP A 34 7.37 -5.11 -8.17
C ASP A 34 6.86 -4.83 -6.76
N LEU A 35 6.29 -3.65 -6.51
CA LEU A 35 5.69 -3.32 -5.22
C LEU A 35 4.41 -4.11 -4.98
N LEU A 36 3.60 -4.27 -6.02
CA LEU A 36 2.38 -5.08 -5.93
C LEU A 36 2.71 -6.53 -5.57
N ASP A 37 3.68 -7.11 -6.26
CA ASP A 37 4.10 -8.49 -5.99
C ASP A 37 4.60 -8.63 -4.55
N ALA A 38 5.45 -7.73 -4.10
CA ALA A 38 6.02 -7.79 -2.76
C ALA A 38 4.95 -7.63 -1.67
N ALA A 39 3.92 -6.85 -1.93
CA ALA A 39 2.82 -6.62 -0.99
C ALA A 39 1.68 -7.65 -1.14
N ASN A 40 1.83 -8.63 -2.03
CA ASN A 40 0.81 -9.62 -2.33
C ASN A 40 -0.52 -8.97 -2.78
N ILE A 41 -0.40 -7.95 -3.61
CA ILE A 41 -1.55 -7.27 -4.22
C ILE A 41 -1.54 -7.59 -5.71
N VAL A 42 -2.68 -8.01 -6.24
CA VAL A 42 -2.80 -8.31 -7.67
C VAL A 42 -3.43 -7.12 -8.40
N PRO A 43 -3.11 -6.93 -9.69
CA PRO A 43 -3.78 -5.90 -10.49
C PRO A 43 -5.30 -6.10 -10.49
N GLY A 44 -6.05 -5.01 -10.34
CA GLY A 44 -7.49 -5.05 -10.25
C GLY A 44 -8.02 -5.19 -8.83
N GLN A 45 -7.17 -5.46 -7.87
CA GLN A 45 -7.60 -5.61 -6.48
C GLN A 45 -7.95 -4.24 -5.87
N LYS A 46 -9.04 -4.22 -5.10
CA LYS A 46 -9.42 -3.03 -4.35
C LYS A 46 -8.42 -2.74 -3.24
N VAL A 47 -8.06 -1.47 -3.12
CA VAL A 47 -7.16 -1.00 -2.05
C VAL A 47 -7.73 0.26 -1.41
N ASP A 48 -7.38 0.46 -0.16
CA ASP A 48 -7.56 1.73 0.52
C ASP A 48 -6.25 2.51 0.48
N ILE A 49 -6.34 3.81 0.26
CA ILE A 49 -5.18 4.69 0.20
C ILE A 49 -5.37 5.78 1.25
N VAL A 50 -4.33 6.00 2.03
CA VAL A 50 -4.29 7.08 3.03
C VAL A 50 -3.15 8.00 2.65
N ASP A 51 -3.44 9.29 2.47
CA ASP A 51 -2.43 10.31 2.23
C ASP A 51 -1.97 10.87 3.56
N VAL A 52 -0.70 10.67 3.88
CA VAL A 52 -0.11 11.06 5.17
C VAL A 52 -0.02 12.59 5.30
N ASN A 53 0.13 13.29 4.17
CA ASN A 53 0.35 14.74 4.18
C ASN A 53 -0.93 15.54 4.42
N ASN A 54 -2.06 15.07 3.89
CA ASN A 54 -3.33 15.82 3.99
C ASN A 54 -4.43 15.08 4.77
N GLY A 55 -4.19 13.82 5.16
CA GLY A 55 -5.17 13.03 5.91
C GLY A 55 -6.31 12.45 5.09
N GLU A 56 -6.31 12.61 3.79
CA GLU A 56 -7.36 12.06 2.93
C GLU A 56 -7.31 10.54 2.88
N ARG A 57 -8.48 9.93 2.81
CA ARG A 57 -8.63 8.49 2.65
C ARG A 57 -9.54 8.22 1.46
N LEU A 58 -9.19 7.24 0.64
CA LEU A 58 -10.01 6.88 -0.51
C LEU A 58 -9.83 5.40 -0.82
N SER A 59 -10.78 4.86 -1.56
CA SER A 59 -10.71 3.49 -2.07
C SER A 59 -10.72 3.51 -3.58
N THR A 60 -9.91 2.67 -4.19
CA THR A 60 -9.87 2.48 -5.64
C THR A 60 -9.34 1.08 -5.92
N TYR A 61 -8.93 0.80 -7.16
CA TYR A 61 -8.33 -0.48 -7.51
C TYR A 61 -6.98 -0.25 -8.21
N THR A 62 -6.15 -1.28 -8.20
CA THR A 62 -4.77 -1.18 -8.70
C THR A 62 -4.68 -1.49 -10.19
N ILE A 63 -3.75 -0.81 -10.84
CA ILE A 63 -3.26 -1.10 -12.19
C ILE A 63 -1.76 -1.30 -12.08
N ALA A 64 -1.22 -2.31 -12.75
CA ALA A 64 0.22 -2.57 -12.73
C ALA A 64 0.96 -1.52 -13.55
N GLY A 65 1.90 -0.83 -12.93
CA GLY A 65 2.88 0.01 -13.61
C GLY A 65 4.14 -0.78 -13.96
N GLY A 66 5.02 -0.20 -14.75
CA GLY A 66 6.26 -0.85 -15.16
C GLY A 66 7.09 -1.31 -13.96
N ARG A 67 7.65 -2.51 -14.07
CA ARG A 67 8.50 -3.08 -13.01
C ARG A 67 9.74 -2.22 -12.82
N GLY A 68 10.03 -1.90 -11.56
CA GLY A 68 11.18 -1.07 -11.21
C GLY A 68 11.03 0.40 -11.54
N SER A 69 9.85 0.84 -12.02
CA SER A 69 9.61 2.24 -12.38
C SER A 69 9.46 3.17 -11.19
N GLY A 70 9.10 2.63 -10.02
CA GLY A 70 8.78 3.44 -8.85
C GLY A 70 7.46 4.19 -8.98
N THR A 71 6.63 3.84 -9.96
CA THR A 71 5.38 4.57 -10.24
C THR A 71 4.36 4.38 -9.13
N ILE A 72 3.84 5.48 -8.63
CA ILE A 72 2.66 5.55 -7.75
C ILE A 72 1.83 6.71 -8.29
N GLN A 73 0.83 6.40 -9.12
CA GLN A 73 0.06 7.43 -9.81
C GLN A 73 -1.43 7.27 -9.55
N LEU A 74 -2.04 8.31 -9.03
CA LEU A 74 -3.48 8.36 -8.81
C LEU A 74 -4.16 8.84 -10.09
N ASN A 75 -5.18 8.14 -10.54
CA ASN A 75 -5.85 8.38 -11.82
C ASN A 75 -7.30 8.77 -11.60
N GLY A 76 -7.83 9.61 -12.48
CA GLY A 76 -9.22 10.03 -12.46
C GLY A 76 -9.54 10.91 -11.26
N ALA A 77 -10.75 10.76 -10.71
CA ALA A 77 -11.21 11.59 -9.60
C ALA A 77 -10.32 11.47 -8.35
N ALA A 78 -9.68 10.33 -8.17
CA ALA A 78 -8.76 10.10 -7.04
C ALA A 78 -7.57 11.08 -7.06
N ALA A 79 -7.19 11.56 -8.25
CA ALA A 79 -6.09 12.52 -8.38
C ALA A 79 -6.36 13.86 -7.68
N HIS A 80 -7.62 14.19 -7.42
CA HIS A 80 -7.97 15.39 -6.65
C HIS A 80 -7.56 15.32 -5.18
N LYS A 81 -7.37 14.12 -4.65
CA LYS A 81 -7.15 13.92 -3.22
C LYS A 81 -5.68 13.87 -2.84
N VAL A 82 -4.79 13.86 -3.80
CA VAL A 82 -3.35 13.73 -3.56
C VAL A 82 -2.58 14.76 -4.37
N SER A 83 -1.35 15.00 -3.97
CA SER A 83 -0.38 15.82 -4.72
C SER A 83 0.87 15.01 -4.97
N VAL A 84 1.51 15.23 -6.12
CA VAL A 84 2.82 14.61 -6.40
C VAL A 84 3.78 14.97 -5.28
N GLY A 85 4.50 13.97 -4.78
CA GLY A 85 5.40 14.11 -3.64
C GLY A 85 4.78 13.74 -2.29
N ASP A 86 3.46 13.59 -2.21
CA ASP A 86 2.81 13.14 -0.98
C ASP A 86 3.24 11.72 -0.64
N LEU A 87 3.24 11.42 0.66
CA LEU A 87 3.44 10.05 1.14
C LEU A 87 2.07 9.39 1.29
N VAL A 88 1.92 8.20 0.72
CA VAL A 88 0.68 7.44 0.82
C VAL A 88 0.95 6.04 1.38
N ILE A 89 -0.06 5.51 2.06
CA ILE A 89 -0.07 4.13 2.53
C ILE A 89 -1.15 3.42 1.72
N ILE A 90 -0.78 2.32 1.08
CA ILE A 90 -1.68 1.53 0.25
C ILE A 90 -1.93 0.22 0.97
N MET A 91 -3.20 -0.09 1.24
CA MET A 91 -3.58 -1.29 2.00
C MET A 91 -4.58 -2.12 1.22
N ALA A 92 -4.32 -3.41 1.11
CA ALA A 92 -5.25 -4.36 0.52
C ALA A 92 -5.83 -5.26 1.59
N TYR A 93 -7.12 -5.53 1.47
CA TYR A 93 -7.85 -6.41 2.37
C TYR A 93 -8.40 -7.58 1.58
N ALA A 94 -8.61 -8.70 2.25
CA ALA A 94 -9.27 -9.86 1.65
C ALA A 94 -10.16 -10.52 2.68
N GLN A 95 -11.18 -11.22 2.18
CA GLN A 95 -12.04 -12.05 3.03
C GLN A 95 -11.27 -13.32 3.37
N VAL A 96 -11.03 -13.53 4.65
CA VAL A 96 -10.24 -14.66 5.15
C VAL A 96 -11.15 -15.56 5.97
N PRO A 97 -11.13 -16.88 5.72
CA PRO A 97 -11.92 -17.82 6.53
C PRO A 97 -11.58 -17.71 8.01
N GLU A 98 -12.60 -17.79 8.86
CA GLU A 98 -12.43 -17.67 10.31
C GLU A 98 -11.31 -18.57 10.86
N SER A 99 -11.15 -19.75 10.28
CA SER A 99 -10.13 -20.70 10.71
C SER A 99 -8.70 -20.21 10.47
N LEU A 100 -8.50 -19.21 9.61
CA LEU A 100 -7.17 -18.72 9.23
C LEU A 100 -6.87 -17.31 9.75
N VAL A 101 -7.86 -16.59 10.30
CA VAL A 101 -7.66 -15.16 10.61
C VAL A 101 -6.56 -14.91 11.65
N ARG A 102 -6.31 -15.87 12.55
CA ARG A 102 -5.29 -15.70 13.59
C ARG A 102 -3.89 -16.12 13.15
N THR A 103 -3.78 -16.79 12.01
CA THR A 103 -2.50 -17.33 11.50
C THR A 103 -2.04 -16.66 10.22
N ILE A 104 -2.93 -16.04 9.46
CA ILE A 104 -2.55 -15.35 8.23
C ILE A 104 -1.65 -14.15 8.57
N LYS A 105 -0.63 -13.97 7.75
CA LYS A 105 0.32 -12.86 7.93
C LYS A 105 0.26 -11.94 6.71
N PRO A 106 0.13 -10.63 6.91
CA PRO A 106 0.16 -9.68 5.80
C PRO A 106 1.56 -9.54 5.23
N SER A 107 1.61 -9.13 3.95
CA SER A 107 2.86 -8.76 3.30
C SER A 107 3.01 -7.25 3.39
N VAL A 108 4.00 -6.76 4.13
CA VAL A 108 4.20 -5.33 4.39
C VAL A 108 5.52 -4.90 3.76
N VAL A 109 5.45 -3.87 2.92
CA VAL A 109 6.60 -3.38 2.14
C VAL A 109 6.91 -1.96 2.57
N PHE A 110 8.19 -1.70 2.86
CA PHE A 110 8.72 -0.37 3.09
C PHE A 110 9.57 0.05 1.90
N VAL A 111 9.46 1.30 1.50
CA VAL A 111 10.16 1.83 0.33
C VAL A 111 10.97 3.07 0.69
N ASP A 112 11.94 3.39 -0.16
CA ASP A 112 12.69 4.65 -0.07
C ASP A 112 11.99 5.75 -0.88
N GLU A 113 12.62 6.93 -0.98
CA GLU A 113 12.06 8.09 -1.67
C GLU A 113 11.94 7.91 -3.18
N ALA A 114 12.57 6.88 -3.75
CA ALA A 114 12.41 6.48 -5.15
C ALA A 114 11.44 5.32 -5.33
N ASN A 115 10.71 4.97 -4.26
CA ASN A 115 9.79 3.84 -4.22
C ASN A 115 10.47 2.49 -4.51
N LYS A 116 11.71 2.35 -4.11
CA LYS A 116 12.42 1.07 -4.15
C LYS A 116 12.25 0.36 -2.82
N ILE A 117 12.09 -0.96 -2.87
CA ILE A 117 11.89 -1.77 -1.68
C ILE A 117 13.17 -1.75 -0.84
N VAL A 118 13.04 -1.34 0.43
CA VAL A 118 14.16 -1.37 1.38
C VAL A 118 13.98 -2.45 2.43
N SER A 119 12.75 -2.89 2.67
CA SER A 119 12.49 -3.99 3.57
C SER A 119 11.07 -4.53 3.36
N ALA A 120 10.86 -5.79 3.74
CA ALA A 120 9.56 -6.43 3.71
C ALA A 120 9.36 -7.21 5.01
N GLY A 121 8.14 -7.23 5.52
CA GLY A 121 7.80 -7.88 6.77
C GLY A 121 6.41 -8.51 6.73
N ASP A 122 5.97 -9.02 7.87
CA ASP A 122 4.73 -9.76 7.98
C ASP A 122 3.80 -9.26 9.10
N HIS A 123 4.07 -8.07 9.64
CA HIS A 123 3.24 -7.46 10.67
C HIS A 123 2.90 -6.03 10.28
N ALA A 124 1.60 -5.73 10.12
CA ALA A 124 1.14 -4.45 9.57
C ALA A 124 1.52 -3.24 10.43
N GLY A 125 1.71 -3.44 11.73
CA GLY A 125 2.07 -2.36 12.65
C GLY A 125 3.56 -2.22 12.92
N SER A 126 4.40 -3.07 12.32
CA SER A 126 5.84 -3.08 12.60
C SER A 126 6.62 -2.17 11.66
N VAL A 127 7.64 -1.54 12.20
CA VAL A 127 8.63 -0.79 11.45
C VAL A 127 9.96 -1.54 11.57
N PRO A 128 10.68 -1.76 10.46
CA PRO A 128 11.98 -2.42 10.54
C PRO A 128 12.94 -1.67 11.46
N GLU A 129 13.57 -2.40 12.38
CA GLU A 129 14.45 -1.81 13.38
C GLU A 129 15.65 -1.10 12.77
N ASP A 130 16.17 -1.65 11.68
CA ASP A 130 17.39 -1.18 11.01
C ASP A 130 17.10 -0.33 9.78
N SER A 131 15.84 0.12 9.59
CA SER A 131 15.46 0.94 8.45
C SER A 131 15.95 2.39 8.65
N PRO A 132 16.92 2.88 7.85
CA PRO A 132 17.34 4.28 7.95
C PRO A 132 16.20 5.25 7.68
N ARG A 133 15.33 4.92 6.73
CA ARG A 133 14.20 5.78 6.40
C ARG A 133 13.18 5.85 7.53
N ALA A 134 12.92 4.74 8.20
CA ALA A 134 12.01 4.73 9.34
C ALA A 134 12.55 5.61 10.48
N ARG A 135 13.85 5.54 10.76
CA ARG A 135 14.48 6.39 11.76
C ARG A 135 14.43 7.86 11.37
N GLU A 136 14.74 8.17 10.12
CA GLU A 136 14.71 9.54 9.59
C GLU A 136 13.32 10.15 9.72
N LEU A 137 12.28 9.38 9.47
CA LEU A 137 10.88 9.82 9.56
C LEU A 137 10.28 9.71 10.95
N GLY A 138 11.03 9.19 11.92
CA GLY A 138 10.55 9.01 13.29
C GLY A 138 9.43 7.97 13.41
N LEU A 139 9.41 6.97 12.53
CA LEU A 139 8.38 5.95 12.55
C LEU A 139 8.55 5.00 13.74
N LYS A 140 7.44 4.58 14.31
CA LYS A 140 7.39 3.66 15.45
C LYS A 140 6.49 2.50 15.13
N SER A 141 6.84 1.32 15.63
CA SER A 141 5.99 0.14 15.54
C SER A 141 4.75 0.30 16.41
N SER A 142 3.65 -0.31 15.98
CA SER A 142 2.42 -0.38 16.77
C SER A 142 1.92 -1.83 16.81
N GLY A 143 1.28 -2.19 17.91
CA GLY A 143 0.65 -3.51 18.05
C GLY A 143 1.62 -4.69 18.18
N VAL A 144 2.83 -4.44 18.59
CA VAL A 144 3.85 -5.49 18.76
C VAL A 144 4.27 -5.63 20.20
#